data_86eac388d327e387029e92b75ea2e619
#
_entry.id   86eac388d327e387029e92b75ea2e619
#
_cell.length_a   1.000
_cell.length_b   1.000
_cell.length_c   1.000
_cell.angle_alpha   90.00
_cell.angle_beta   90.00
_cell.angle_gamma   90.00
#
_symmetry.space_group_name_H-M   'P 1'
#
loop_
_entity.id
_entity.type
_entity.pdbx_description
1 polymer ?
#
loop_
_entity_poly.entity_id
_entity_poly.type
_entity_poly.pdbx_seq_one_letter_code
_entity_poly.pdbx_strand_id
1 'polypeptide(L)'
;MEELYILGNGFDLYLGLKTKYSDYFKNRKISEEFFEKIKLIFKNSIGSYNYDARGKVYAVFNYDEALLNMQIIQLYKDIEKNLFYLYLIFLKKCDLNWNEVESNILTFIRDTSKIFKLKMETILGNIEKNEMYKYLLIAKVIIKDRKNLSFLDFMMEQLNLFEKDFGNYIGSLELKEESKSRLINIFRTTCRKKIINFNYSIFLQNLIDRYKDTAFSEIEIPRRIKPIESIVNIHGDFKNPIFGIDSHNSEEQFQNFTKTSRILNNDTIGNFELSKPEKLGTINFFGHSLSEADYSYFQSLFDYYDIYSSNIKLNFMYSEYDKNDLTRAKRETHNNVVKLMKNYGEKLENKDKGKNLLHKLLIENRIKLINVDKESKITDNANYSFI
;
A
#
# COMPACT_ATOMS: atom_id res chain seq x y z
N MET A 1 -3.62 14.36 28.44
CA MET A 1 -2.69 13.71 27.50
C MET A 1 -3.44 13.28 26.27
N GLU A 2 -2.77 13.24 25.14
CA GLU A 2 -3.28 12.81 23.84
C GLU A 2 -2.54 11.55 23.40
N GLU A 3 -3.17 10.77 22.54
CA GLU A 3 -2.60 9.57 21.93
C GLU A 3 -2.63 9.72 20.40
N LEU A 4 -1.55 9.35 19.76
CA LEU A 4 -1.47 9.25 18.30
C LEU A 4 -1.52 7.77 17.91
N TYR A 5 -2.43 7.40 17.02
CA TYR A 5 -2.50 6.08 16.45
C TYR A 5 -1.98 6.11 15.02
N ILE A 6 -1.14 5.15 14.68
CA ILE A 6 -0.61 4.91 13.33
C ILE A 6 -1.12 3.53 12.90
N LEU A 7 -2.02 3.51 11.93
CA LEU A 7 -2.71 2.32 11.50
C LEU A 7 -2.25 1.89 10.10
N GLY A 8 -1.92 0.62 9.96
CA GLY A 8 -1.60 0.01 8.68
C GLY A 8 -2.55 -1.15 8.34
N ASN A 9 -2.33 -1.81 7.21
CA ASN A 9 -3.25 -2.81 6.67
C ASN A 9 -3.58 -3.97 7.63
N GLY A 10 -2.66 -4.34 8.52
CA GLY A 10 -2.93 -5.33 9.55
C GLY A 10 -4.07 -4.97 10.51
N PHE A 11 -4.37 -3.66 10.67
CA PHE A 11 -5.53 -3.21 11.42
C PHE A 11 -6.84 -3.55 10.69
N ASP A 12 -6.93 -3.29 9.39
CA ASP A 12 -8.09 -3.68 8.59
C ASP A 12 -8.29 -5.21 8.59
N LEU A 13 -7.20 -5.96 8.48
CA LEU A 13 -7.23 -7.43 8.55
C LEU A 13 -7.69 -7.93 9.93
N TYR A 14 -7.28 -7.27 11.01
CA TYR A 14 -7.77 -7.56 12.37
C TYR A 14 -9.28 -7.35 12.49
N LEU A 15 -9.82 -6.37 11.80
CA LEU A 15 -11.26 -6.14 11.70
C LEU A 15 -11.97 -7.13 10.75
N GLY A 16 -11.24 -8.06 10.13
CA GLY A 16 -11.78 -9.07 9.22
C GLY A 16 -12.04 -8.58 7.80
N LEU A 17 -11.54 -7.39 7.45
CA LEU A 17 -11.65 -6.85 6.10
C LEU A 17 -10.68 -7.55 5.16
N LYS A 18 -11.12 -7.84 3.95
CA LYS A 18 -10.30 -8.49 2.91
C LYS A 18 -9.53 -7.44 2.11
N THR A 19 -8.57 -6.76 2.75
CA THR A 19 -7.83 -5.65 2.16
C THR A 19 -6.47 -6.04 1.59
N LYS A 20 -6.13 -7.34 1.51
CA LYS A 20 -4.91 -7.79 0.83
C LYS A 20 -5.05 -7.67 -0.68
N TYR A 21 -3.95 -7.42 -1.37
CA TYR A 21 -3.93 -7.49 -2.84
C TYR A 21 -4.35 -8.86 -3.37
N SER A 22 -3.97 -9.94 -2.70
CA SER A 22 -4.41 -11.28 -3.07
C SER A 22 -5.95 -11.43 -3.03
N ASP A 23 -6.63 -10.75 -2.12
CA ASP A 23 -8.09 -10.76 -2.06
C ASP A 23 -8.69 -9.95 -3.22
N TYR A 24 -8.12 -8.80 -3.54
CA TYR A 24 -8.50 -7.97 -4.69
C TYR A 24 -8.34 -8.76 -6.00
N PHE A 25 -7.18 -9.37 -6.24
CA PHE A 25 -6.94 -10.16 -7.46
C PHE A 25 -7.82 -11.41 -7.56
N LYS A 26 -8.15 -12.05 -6.43
CA LYS A 26 -9.10 -13.18 -6.40
C LYS A 26 -10.53 -12.76 -6.74
N ASN A 27 -10.92 -11.55 -6.34
CA ASN A 27 -12.25 -11.01 -6.64
C ASN A 27 -12.39 -10.63 -8.13
N ARG A 28 -11.31 -10.14 -8.73
CA ARG A 28 -11.27 -9.73 -10.14
C ARG A 28 -10.65 -10.83 -11.00
N LYS A 29 -11.49 -11.77 -11.49
CA LYS A 29 -11.02 -12.88 -12.30
C LYS A 29 -10.83 -12.44 -13.77
N ILE A 30 -9.62 -12.67 -14.32
CA ILE A 30 -9.40 -12.71 -15.76
C ILE A 30 -9.49 -14.19 -16.20
N SER A 31 -10.22 -14.46 -17.29
CA SER A 31 -10.36 -15.81 -17.82
C SER A 31 -9.04 -16.31 -18.43
N GLU A 32 -8.79 -17.61 -18.36
CA GLU A 32 -7.64 -18.23 -19.05
C GLU A 32 -7.73 -18.01 -20.57
N GLU A 33 -8.93 -17.98 -21.13
CA GLU A 33 -9.18 -17.68 -22.54
C GLU A 33 -8.60 -16.31 -22.95
N PHE A 34 -8.65 -15.32 -22.07
CA PHE A 34 -8.07 -14.02 -22.32
C PHE A 34 -6.54 -14.07 -22.45
N PHE A 35 -5.87 -14.84 -21.61
CA PHE A 35 -4.40 -15.03 -21.71
C PHE A 35 -4.00 -15.80 -22.95
N GLU A 36 -4.78 -16.78 -23.37
CA GLU A 36 -4.54 -17.50 -24.64
C GLU A 36 -4.75 -16.57 -25.84
N LYS A 37 -5.75 -15.69 -25.80
CA LYS A 37 -5.95 -14.64 -26.82
C LYS A 37 -4.73 -13.73 -26.94
N ILE A 38 -4.15 -13.28 -25.82
CA ILE A 38 -2.92 -12.48 -25.81
C ILE A 38 -1.77 -13.25 -26.47
N LYS A 39 -1.55 -14.49 -26.06
CA LYS A 39 -0.48 -15.33 -26.62
C LYS A 39 -0.65 -15.51 -28.13
N LEU A 40 -1.87 -15.73 -28.59
CA LEU A 40 -2.17 -15.96 -30.00
C LEU A 40 -1.89 -14.71 -30.85
N ILE A 41 -2.30 -13.53 -30.40
CA ILE A 41 -2.04 -12.25 -31.09
C ILE A 41 -0.53 -12.09 -31.30
N PHE A 42 0.28 -12.29 -30.27
CA PHE A 42 1.72 -12.09 -30.35
C PHE A 42 2.42 -13.22 -31.09
N LYS A 43 1.98 -14.47 -30.98
CA LYS A 43 2.53 -15.61 -31.73
C LYS A 43 2.33 -15.43 -33.23
N ASN A 44 1.18 -14.98 -33.65
CA ASN A 44 0.88 -14.76 -35.06
C ASN A 44 1.67 -13.61 -35.70
N SER A 45 2.21 -12.71 -34.86
CA SER A 45 3.06 -11.58 -35.32
C SER A 45 4.50 -11.99 -35.60
N ILE A 46 4.93 -13.17 -35.13
CA ILE A 46 6.26 -13.75 -35.38
C ILE A 46 6.10 -14.77 -36.50
N GLY A 47 6.48 -14.42 -37.72
CA GLY A 47 6.26 -15.29 -38.90
C GLY A 47 7.14 -16.54 -38.91
N SER A 48 8.47 -16.39 -38.90
CA SER A 48 9.42 -17.52 -38.94
C SER A 48 10.77 -17.11 -38.33
N TYR A 49 11.57 -18.11 -37.99
CA TYR A 49 12.95 -17.91 -37.61
C TYR A 49 13.89 -18.35 -38.76
N ASN A 50 14.77 -17.46 -39.17
CA ASN A 50 15.80 -17.77 -40.14
C ASN A 50 17.20 -17.74 -39.49
N TYR A 51 18.17 -18.34 -40.16
CA TYR A 51 19.55 -18.36 -39.72
C TYR A 51 20.40 -17.48 -40.63
N ASP A 52 21.28 -16.66 -40.07
CA ASP A 52 22.30 -15.97 -40.87
C ASP A 52 23.43 -16.93 -41.26
N ALA A 53 24.35 -16.47 -42.12
CA ALA A 53 25.48 -17.24 -42.57
C ALA A 53 26.45 -17.70 -41.45
N ARG A 54 26.27 -17.15 -40.22
CA ARG A 54 27.02 -17.52 -39.02
C ARG A 54 26.21 -18.40 -38.05
N GLY A 55 25.05 -18.89 -38.49
CA GLY A 55 24.15 -19.71 -37.68
C GLY A 55 23.38 -18.96 -36.59
N LYS A 56 23.40 -17.63 -36.60
CA LYS A 56 22.63 -16.82 -35.64
C LYS A 56 21.16 -16.76 -36.06
N VAL A 57 20.29 -17.12 -35.13
CA VAL A 57 18.85 -17.10 -35.33
C VAL A 57 18.32 -15.65 -35.29
N TYR A 58 17.54 -15.27 -36.28
CA TYR A 58 16.79 -14.03 -36.30
C TYR A 58 15.32 -14.27 -36.66
N ALA A 59 14.45 -13.53 -36.05
CA ALA A 59 13.02 -13.60 -36.34
C ALA A 59 12.71 -12.84 -37.64
N VAL A 60 12.00 -13.49 -38.55
CA VAL A 60 11.38 -12.85 -39.72
C VAL A 60 9.95 -12.50 -39.35
N PHE A 61 9.69 -11.21 -39.29
CA PHE A 61 8.35 -10.72 -38.97
C PHE A 61 7.50 -10.67 -40.21
N ASN A 62 6.43 -11.44 -40.23
CA ASN A 62 5.44 -11.40 -41.29
C ASN A 62 4.09 -11.02 -40.66
N TYR A 63 3.91 -9.75 -40.36
CA TYR A 63 2.69 -9.23 -39.78
C TYR A 63 2.16 -8.02 -40.57
N ASP A 64 0.84 -7.94 -40.64
CA ASP A 64 0.17 -6.72 -41.05
C ASP A 64 0.11 -5.77 -39.86
N GLU A 65 0.86 -4.65 -39.93
CA GLU A 65 0.94 -3.67 -38.84
C GLU A 65 -0.44 -3.10 -38.51
N ALA A 66 -1.31 -2.87 -39.47
CA ALA A 66 -2.63 -2.33 -39.25
C ALA A 66 -3.51 -3.33 -38.50
N LEU A 67 -3.48 -4.60 -38.89
CA LEU A 67 -4.21 -5.68 -38.23
C LEU A 67 -3.73 -5.88 -36.80
N LEU A 68 -2.40 -5.92 -36.58
CA LEU A 68 -1.81 -6.08 -35.26
C LEU A 68 -2.21 -4.92 -34.35
N ASN A 69 -2.12 -3.67 -34.81
CA ASN A 69 -2.52 -2.51 -34.05
C ASN A 69 -4.02 -2.57 -33.68
N MET A 70 -4.89 -2.95 -34.61
CA MET A 70 -6.32 -3.12 -34.34
C MET A 70 -6.59 -4.19 -33.27
N GLN A 71 -5.91 -5.32 -33.34
CA GLN A 71 -6.02 -6.41 -32.35
C GLN A 71 -5.55 -5.97 -30.97
N ILE A 72 -4.45 -5.20 -30.89
CA ILE A 72 -3.90 -4.65 -29.63
C ILE A 72 -4.85 -3.60 -29.06
N ILE A 73 -5.41 -2.73 -29.87
CA ILE A 73 -6.39 -1.72 -29.41
C ILE A 73 -7.64 -2.42 -28.84
N GLN A 74 -8.13 -3.48 -29.49
CA GLN A 74 -9.25 -4.25 -28.98
C GLN A 74 -8.89 -4.98 -27.67
N LEU A 75 -7.73 -5.60 -27.61
CA LEU A 75 -7.23 -6.23 -26.39
C LEU A 75 -7.17 -5.25 -25.20
N TYR A 76 -6.68 -4.03 -25.44
CA TYR A 76 -6.59 -2.98 -24.43
C TYR A 76 -7.99 -2.53 -23.93
N LYS A 77 -8.99 -2.56 -24.79
CA LYS A 77 -10.39 -2.34 -24.38
C LYS A 77 -10.91 -3.49 -23.52
N ASP A 78 -10.58 -4.73 -23.88
CA ASP A 78 -11.04 -5.95 -23.21
C ASP A 78 -10.51 -6.05 -21.76
N ILE A 79 -9.33 -5.47 -21.45
CA ILE A 79 -8.77 -5.38 -20.07
C ILE A 79 -9.27 -4.16 -19.29
N GLU A 80 -10.35 -3.55 -19.72
CA GLU A 80 -10.87 -2.32 -19.12
C GLU A 80 -9.81 -1.19 -19.05
N LYS A 81 -8.90 -1.20 -20.01
CA LYS A 81 -7.82 -0.22 -20.17
C LYS A 81 -6.83 -0.16 -19.01
N ASN A 82 -6.63 -1.26 -18.27
CA ASN A 82 -5.72 -1.29 -17.13
C ASN A 82 -4.49 -2.20 -17.39
N LEU A 83 -3.40 -1.57 -17.82
CA LEU A 83 -2.17 -2.27 -18.16
C LEU A 83 -1.42 -2.79 -16.91
N PHE A 84 -1.45 -2.07 -15.79
CA PHE A 84 -0.81 -2.52 -14.55
C PHE A 84 -1.48 -3.75 -13.97
N TYR A 85 -2.80 -3.80 -14.02
CA TYR A 85 -3.55 -4.98 -13.59
C TYR A 85 -3.14 -6.21 -14.40
N LEU A 86 -3.10 -6.07 -15.73
CA LEU A 86 -2.69 -7.14 -16.62
C LEU A 86 -1.25 -7.60 -16.34
N TYR A 87 -0.32 -6.65 -16.17
CA TYR A 87 1.08 -6.95 -15.86
C TYR A 87 1.23 -7.73 -14.55
N LEU A 88 0.57 -7.30 -13.48
CA LEU A 88 0.68 -7.94 -12.16
C LEU A 88 0.10 -9.35 -12.15
N ILE A 89 -1.05 -9.57 -12.80
CA ILE A 89 -1.66 -10.91 -12.91
C ILE A 89 -0.78 -11.84 -13.76
N PHE A 90 -0.30 -11.34 -14.89
CA PHE A 90 0.53 -12.15 -15.79
C PHE A 90 1.80 -12.66 -15.09
N LEU A 91 2.42 -11.83 -14.26
CA LEU A 91 3.60 -12.23 -13.47
C LEU A 91 3.26 -13.25 -12.38
N LYS A 92 1.99 -13.69 -12.25
CA LYS A 92 1.49 -14.54 -11.15
C LYS A 92 1.87 -14.01 -9.76
N LYS A 93 1.96 -12.69 -9.62
CA LYS A 93 2.35 -12.01 -8.39
C LYS A 93 1.13 -11.61 -7.55
N CYS A 94 0.08 -12.42 -7.57
CA CYS A 94 -1.17 -12.15 -6.85
C CYS A 94 -1.06 -12.28 -5.33
N ASP A 95 0.02 -12.87 -4.81
CA ASP A 95 0.26 -13.04 -3.38
C ASP A 95 1.24 -12.00 -2.79
N LEU A 96 1.56 -10.95 -3.57
CA LEU A 96 2.43 -9.87 -3.13
C LEU A 96 1.80 -9.05 -2.00
N ASN A 97 2.64 -8.58 -1.10
CA ASN A 97 2.25 -7.54 -0.15
C ASN A 97 2.27 -6.14 -0.81
N TRP A 98 1.80 -5.13 -0.07
CA TRP A 98 1.66 -3.76 -0.56
C TRP A 98 2.95 -3.19 -1.17
N ASN A 99 4.07 -3.30 -0.47
CA ASN A 99 5.35 -2.76 -0.92
C ASN A 99 5.85 -3.43 -2.19
N GLU A 100 5.59 -4.72 -2.35
CA GLU A 100 6.00 -5.47 -3.53
C GLU A 100 5.18 -5.06 -4.76
N VAL A 101 3.88 -4.78 -4.60
CA VAL A 101 3.05 -4.28 -5.72
C VAL A 101 3.53 -2.91 -6.18
N GLU A 102 3.75 -1.97 -5.27
CA GLU A 102 4.25 -0.63 -5.61
C GLU A 102 5.64 -0.67 -6.25
N SER A 103 6.55 -1.49 -5.70
CA SER A 103 7.88 -1.71 -6.27
C SER A 103 7.83 -2.32 -7.69
N ASN A 104 6.90 -3.26 -7.94
CA ASN A 104 6.73 -3.84 -9.28
C ASN A 104 6.15 -2.83 -10.28
N ILE A 105 5.22 -1.96 -9.86
CA ILE A 105 4.71 -0.87 -10.70
C ILE A 105 5.85 0.06 -11.12
N LEU A 106 6.69 0.49 -10.18
CA LEU A 106 7.85 1.32 -10.50
C LEU A 106 8.82 0.63 -11.44
N THR A 107 9.18 -0.63 -11.15
CA THR A 107 10.07 -1.41 -12.00
C THR A 107 9.52 -1.50 -13.42
N PHE A 108 8.21 -1.73 -13.56
CA PHE A 108 7.54 -1.73 -14.86
C PHE A 108 7.68 -0.39 -15.58
N ILE A 109 7.38 0.73 -14.91
CA ILE A 109 7.48 2.08 -15.51
C ILE A 109 8.92 2.37 -15.93
N ARG A 110 9.90 2.09 -15.06
CA ARG A 110 11.33 2.33 -15.34
C ARG A 110 11.85 1.50 -16.49
N ASP A 111 11.57 0.22 -16.49
CA ASP A 111 12.09 -0.69 -17.48
C ASP A 111 11.41 -0.49 -18.84
N THR A 112 10.09 -0.26 -18.84
CA THR A 112 9.37 0.05 -20.08
C THR A 112 9.78 1.40 -20.66
N SER A 113 10.12 2.41 -19.85
CA SER A 113 10.60 3.70 -20.34
C SER A 113 11.90 3.58 -21.12
N LYS A 114 12.81 2.72 -20.68
CA LYS A 114 14.08 2.45 -21.38
C LYS A 114 13.86 1.79 -22.75
N ILE A 115 12.90 0.86 -22.81
CA ILE A 115 12.65 0.04 -24.00
C ILE A 115 11.68 0.74 -24.97
N PHE A 116 10.90 1.72 -24.50
CA PHE A 116 9.89 2.42 -25.31
C PHE A 116 10.46 3.10 -26.57
N LYS A 117 11.75 3.49 -26.52
CA LYS A 117 12.48 4.09 -27.63
C LYS A 117 12.86 3.09 -28.72
N LEU A 118 12.79 1.77 -28.45
CA LEU A 118 13.17 0.72 -29.40
C LEU A 118 12.20 0.69 -30.60
N LYS A 119 12.70 0.23 -31.74
CA LYS A 119 11.89 -0.02 -32.93
C LYS A 119 10.92 -1.19 -32.69
N MET A 120 9.82 -1.22 -33.43
CA MET A 120 8.79 -2.24 -33.32
C MET A 120 9.37 -3.66 -33.52
N GLU A 121 10.22 -3.86 -34.52
CA GLU A 121 10.84 -5.15 -34.82
C GLU A 121 11.71 -5.66 -33.66
N THR A 122 12.42 -4.74 -32.98
CA THR A 122 13.22 -5.09 -31.80
C THR A 122 12.35 -5.55 -30.65
N ILE A 123 11.20 -4.90 -30.45
CA ILE A 123 10.24 -5.26 -29.42
C ILE A 123 9.65 -6.64 -29.73
N LEU A 124 9.15 -6.85 -30.94
CA LEU A 124 8.61 -8.14 -31.39
C LEU A 124 9.62 -9.28 -31.25
N GLY A 125 10.89 -9.06 -31.65
CA GLY A 125 11.96 -10.06 -31.54
C GLY A 125 12.34 -10.48 -30.12
N ASN A 126 11.87 -9.78 -29.12
CA ASN A 126 12.13 -10.07 -27.70
C ASN A 126 10.88 -10.51 -26.90
N ILE A 127 9.71 -10.54 -27.52
CA ILE A 127 8.43 -10.87 -26.84
C ILE A 127 8.46 -12.27 -26.19
N GLU A 128 9.08 -13.25 -26.84
CA GLU A 128 9.18 -14.61 -26.30
C GLU A 128 10.24 -14.72 -25.18
N LYS A 129 11.23 -13.85 -25.20
CA LYS A 129 12.32 -13.86 -24.21
C LYS A 129 11.95 -13.16 -22.91
N ASN A 130 11.09 -12.13 -22.99
CA ASN A 130 10.67 -11.37 -21.83
C ASN A 130 9.24 -10.84 -22.05
N GLU A 131 8.34 -11.31 -21.22
CA GLU A 131 6.92 -10.94 -21.23
C GLU A 131 6.66 -9.43 -21.16
N MET A 132 7.56 -8.67 -20.56
CA MET A 132 7.43 -7.21 -20.46
C MET A 132 7.30 -6.54 -21.82
N TYR A 133 7.90 -7.11 -22.87
CA TYR A 133 7.81 -6.58 -24.24
C TYR A 133 6.38 -6.62 -24.81
N LYS A 134 5.52 -7.54 -24.34
CA LYS A 134 4.09 -7.58 -24.74
C LYS A 134 3.35 -6.34 -24.23
N TYR A 135 3.57 -5.99 -22.98
CA TYR A 135 2.93 -4.82 -22.36
C TYR A 135 3.46 -3.52 -22.93
N LEU A 136 4.76 -3.49 -23.21
CA LEU A 136 5.39 -2.36 -23.87
C LEU A 136 4.83 -2.15 -25.28
N LEU A 137 4.61 -3.23 -26.04
CA LEU A 137 4.03 -3.14 -27.37
C LEU A 137 2.60 -2.59 -27.28
N ILE A 138 1.79 -3.06 -26.34
CA ILE A 138 0.46 -2.51 -26.09
C ILE A 138 0.55 -1.02 -25.80
N ALA A 139 1.40 -0.60 -24.86
CA ALA A 139 1.59 0.82 -24.55
C ALA A 139 1.99 1.63 -25.79
N LYS A 140 2.93 1.14 -26.57
CA LYS A 140 3.43 1.83 -27.77
C LYS A 140 2.36 2.02 -28.83
N VAL A 141 1.54 1.00 -29.08
CA VAL A 141 0.44 1.08 -30.05
C VAL A 141 -0.62 2.08 -29.57
N ILE A 142 -1.01 2.03 -28.30
CA ILE A 142 -2.03 2.93 -27.74
C ILE A 142 -1.56 4.38 -27.73
N ILE A 143 -0.30 4.65 -27.38
CA ILE A 143 0.27 6.00 -27.41
C ILE A 143 0.34 6.54 -28.85
N LYS A 144 0.69 5.69 -29.82
CA LYS A 144 0.71 6.07 -31.24
C LYS A 144 -0.71 6.40 -31.75
N ASP A 145 -1.72 5.64 -31.31
CA ASP A 145 -3.12 5.86 -31.66
C ASP A 145 -3.66 7.17 -31.07
N ARG A 146 -3.22 7.51 -29.85
CA ARG A 146 -3.59 8.74 -29.13
C ARG A 146 -2.57 9.83 -29.37
N LYS A 147 -2.73 10.58 -30.45
CA LYS A 147 -1.84 11.70 -30.81
C LYS A 147 -1.60 12.62 -29.61
N ASN A 148 -0.33 12.97 -29.33
CA ASN A 148 0.14 13.89 -28.29
C ASN A 148 0.16 13.35 -26.85
N LEU A 149 0.01 12.05 -26.61
CA LEU A 149 0.19 11.46 -25.29
C LEU A 149 1.65 11.04 -25.09
N SER A 150 2.30 11.54 -24.03
CA SER A 150 3.64 11.05 -23.66
C SER A 150 3.58 9.67 -23.00
N PHE A 151 4.71 8.96 -23.00
CA PHE A 151 4.80 7.67 -22.31
C PHE A 151 4.50 7.79 -20.80
N LEU A 152 5.04 8.82 -20.15
CA LEU A 152 4.83 9.02 -18.71
C LEU A 152 3.39 9.40 -18.38
N ASP A 153 2.75 10.24 -19.21
CA ASP A 153 1.34 10.58 -19.04
C ASP A 153 0.45 9.34 -19.22
N PHE A 154 0.76 8.50 -20.21
CA PHE A 154 0.07 7.23 -20.39
C PHE A 154 0.22 6.33 -19.16
N MET A 155 1.43 6.19 -18.61
CA MET A 155 1.66 5.39 -17.41
C MET A 155 0.94 5.96 -16.20
N MET A 156 0.84 7.28 -16.07
CA MET A 156 0.06 7.93 -15.02
C MET A 156 -1.43 7.65 -15.16
N GLU A 157 -1.98 7.70 -16.39
CA GLU A 157 -3.36 7.27 -16.64
C GLU A 157 -3.58 5.82 -16.21
N GLN A 158 -2.65 4.92 -16.54
CA GLN A 158 -2.75 3.50 -16.16
C GLN A 158 -2.73 3.32 -14.64
N LEU A 159 -1.88 4.09 -13.93
CA LEU A 159 -1.83 4.07 -12.48
C LEU A 159 -3.15 4.55 -11.88
N ASN A 160 -3.68 5.67 -12.35
CA ASN A 160 -4.96 6.22 -11.87
C ASN A 160 -6.14 5.25 -12.12
N LEU A 161 -6.14 4.55 -13.26
CA LEU A 161 -7.15 3.52 -13.55
C LEU A 161 -7.04 2.32 -12.60
N PHE A 162 -5.81 1.88 -12.31
CA PHE A 162 -5.55 0.79 -11.37
C PHE A 162 -6.01 1.18 -9.94
N GLU A 163 -5.67 2.37 -9.51
CA GLU A 163 -6.08 2.93 -8.21
C GLU A 163 -7.60 3.01 -8.09
N LYS A 164 -8.27 3.55 -9.11
CA LYS A 164 -9.73 3.65 -9.13
C LYS A 164 -10.39 2.28 -9.02
N ASP A 165 -9.89 1.30 -9.75
CA ASP A 165 -10.42 -0.06 -9.72
C ASP A 165 -10.21 -0.71 -8.35
N PHE A 166 -9.02 -0.58 -7.79
CA PHE A 166 -8.72 -1.04 -6.45
C PHE A 166 -9.57 -0.31 -5.39
N GLY A 167 -9.74 1.00 -5.53
CA GLY A 167 -10.59 1.80 -4.65
C GLY A 167 -12.04 1.33 -4.67
N ASN A 168 -12.60 1.01 -5.84
CA ASN A 168 -13.93 0.42 -5.97
C ASN A 168 -14.05 -0.89 -5.20
N TYR A 169 -13.03 -1.75 -5.27
CA TYR A 169 -12.98 -2.98 -4.50
C TYR A 169 -12.99 -2.71 -2.98
N ILE A 170 -12.12 -1.82 -2.49
CA ILE A 170 -12.08 -1.46 -1.06
C ILE A 170 -13.41 -0.85 -0.62
N GLY A 171 -14.02 0.02 -1.44
CA GLY A 171 -15.31 0.64 -1.15
C GLY A 171 -16.48 -0.33 -1.11
N SER A 172 -16.35 -1.51 -1.71
CA SER A 172 -17.36 -2.58 -1.68
C SER A 172 -17.28 -3.47 -0.43
N LEU A 173 -16.23 -3.32 0.39
CA LEU A 173 -16.07 -4.12 1.61
C LEU A 173 -17.00 -3.60 2.72
N GLU A 174 -17.51 -4.54 3.52
CA GLU A 174 -18.39 -4.25 4.64
C GLU A 174 -17.77 -4.70 5.96
N LEU A 175 -17.95 -3.90 7.00
CA LEU A 175 -17.52 -4.23 8.35
C LEU A 175 -18.62 -5.03 9.07
N LYS A 176 -18.26 -6.24 9.52
CA LYS A 176 -19.19 -7.10 10.27
C LYS A 176 -19.45 -6.53 11.68
N GLU A 177 -20.61 -6.84 12.26
CA GLU A 177 -20.99 -6.39 13.61
C GLU A 177 -19.96 -6.78 14.68
N GLU A 178 -19.44 -8.01 14.64
CA GLU A 178 -18.39 -8.46 15.56
C GLU A 178 -17.12 -7.58 15.50
N SER A 179 -16.81 -7.06 14.33
CA SER A 179 -15.65 -6.20 14.10
C SER A 179 -15.86 -4.80 14.64
N LYS A 180 -17.10 -4.33 14.73
CA LYS A 180 -17.41 -3.04 15.36
C LYS A 180 -17.07 -3.02 16.84
N SER A 181 -17.34 -4.11 17.56
CA SER A 181 -16.95 -4.25 18.96
C SER A 181 -15.41 -4.24 19.13
N ARG A 182 -14.68 -4.94 18.26
CA ARG A 182 -13.21 -4.91 18.25
C ARG A 182 -12.67 -3.50 18.01
N LEU A 183 -13.26 -2.79 17.03
CA LEU A 183 -12.90 -1.41 16.71
C LEU A 183 -13.06 -0.48 17.92
N ILE A 184 -14.19 -0.57 18.60
CA ILE A 184 -14.47 0.23 19.80
C ILE A 184 -13.46 -0.06 20.91
N ASN A 185 -13.13 -1.33 21.15
CA ASN A 185 -12.20 -1.74 22.21
C ASN A 185 -10.79 -1.18 22.02
N ILE A 186 -10.29 -1.11 20.78
CA ILE A 186 -8.97 -0.54 20.49
C ILE A 186 -8.87 0.93 20.90
N PHE A 187 -9.95 1.71 20.70
CA PHE A 187 -9.94 3.16 21.00
C PHE A 187 -10.60 3.50 22.33
N ARG A 188 -10.87 2.50 23.20
CA ARG A 188 -11.50 2.69 24.50
C ARG A 188 -10.51 3.20 25.54
N THR A 189 -10.00 4.42 25.36
CA THR A 189 -9.06 5.07 26.28
C THR A 189 -9.62 6.41 26.78
N THR A 190 -9.07 6.90 27.90
CA THR A 190 -9.45 8.17 28.51
C THR A 190 -8.73 9.37 27.88
N CYS A 191 -7.86 9.15 26.92
CA CYS A 191 -7.10 10.17 26.23
C CYS A 191 -7.83 10.62 24.95
N ARG A 192 -7.58 11.86 24.51
CA ARG A 192 -7.97 12.31 23.18
C ARG A 192 -7.08 11.62 22.15
N LYS A 193 -7.63 11.30 20.99
CA LYS A 193 -6.96 10.50 19.97
C LYS A 193 -6.91 11.22 18.65
N LYS A 194 -5.74 11.15 18.01
CA LYS A 194 -5.56 11.49 16.60
C LYS A 194 -5.05 10.27 15.86
N ILE A 195 -5.43 10.12 14.61
CA ILE A 195 -5.12 8.92 13.82
C ILE A 195 -4.47 9.31 12.50
N ILE A 196 -3.30 8.72 12.23
CA ILE A 196 -2.70 8.66 10.90
C ILE A 196 -2.98 7.27 10.35
N ASN A 197 -3.81 7.18 9.34
CA ASN A 197 -4.23 5.94 8.71
C ASN A 197 -3.53 5.76 7.37
N PHE A 198 -2.80 4.67 7.22
CA PHE A 198 -2.16 4.26 5.98
C PHE A 198 -3.05 3.34 5.13
N ASN A 199 -4.26 3.04 5.61
CA ASN A 199 -5.25 2.24 4.90
C ASN A 199 -6.14 3.11 4.03
N TYR A 200 -6.73 2.50 3.01
CA TYR A 200 -7.68 3.16 2.11
C TYR A 200 -9.14 3.02 2.58
N SER A 201 -9.40 2.26 3.64
CA SER A 201 -10.73 2.09 4.23
C SER A 201 -11.15 3.33 5.02
N ILE A 202 -12.46 3.65 5.01
CA ILE A 202 -13.04 4.80 5.72
C ILE A 202 -13.87 4.41 6.95
N PHE A 203 -13.79 3.16 7.40
CA PHE A 203 -14.64 2.69 8.51
C PHE A 203 -14.43 3.49 9.81
N LEU A 204 -13.21 3.97 10.03
CA LEU A 204 -12.91 4.87 11.15
C LEU A 204 -13.60 6.22 11.03
N GLN A 205 -13.62 6.82 9.83
CA GLN A 205 -14.29 8.10 9.61
C GLN A 205 -15.80 7.96 9.85
N ASN A 206 -16.40 6.91 9.32
CA ASN A 206 -17.81 6.59 9.56
C ASN A 206 -18.11 6.43 11.07
N LEU A 207 -17.15 5.91 11.83
CA LEU A 207 -17.28 5.79 13.28
C LEU A 207 -17.29 7.16 13.96
N ILE A 208 -16.36 8.06 13.59
CA ILE A 208 -16.34 9.43 14.13
C ILE A 208 -17.62 10.15 13.83
N ASP A 209 -18.11 10.08 12.62
CA ASP A 209 -19.32 10.76 12.18
C ASP A 209 -20.54 10.25 12.97
N ARG A 210 -20.61 8.95 13.23
CA ARG A 210 -21.61 8.34 14.10
C ARG A 210 -21.47 8.74 15.57
N TYR A 211 -20.27 8.97 16.09
CA TYR A 211 -20.08 9.49 17.45
C TYR A 211 -20.49 10.96 17.60
N LYS A 212 -20.48 11.72 16.53
CA LYS A 212 -20.97 13.11 16.52
C LYS A 212 -22.48 13.18 16.44
N ASP A 213 -23.12 12.22 15.78
CA ASP A 213 -24.58 12.09 15.74
C ASP A 213 -25.08 11.52 17.07
N THR A 214 -25.66 12.37 17.88
CA THR A 214 -26.21 12.07 19.21
C THR A 214 -27.32 11.01 19.23
N ALA A 215 -27.70 10.45 18.08
CA ALA A 215 -28.70 9.39 17.94
C ALA A 215 -28.19 7.98 18.31
N PHE A 216 -26.89 7.79 18.59
CA PHE A 216 -26.30 6.50 18.99
C PHE A 216 -26.41 6.31 20.54
N SER A 217 -27.62 6.44 21.09
CA SER A 217 -27.90 6.18 22.50
C SER A 217 -27.93 4.69 22.90
N GLU A 218 -27.76 3.78 21.95
CA GLU A 218 -27.81 2.32 22.20
C GLU A 218 -26.49 1.68 22.62
N ILE A 219 -25.36 2.35 22.42
CA ILE A 219 -24.07 1.90 22.96
C ILE A 219 -23.70 2.86 24.09
N GLU A 220 -23.90 2.46 25.33
CA GLU A 220 -23.43 3.20 26.52
C GLU A 220 -21.90 3.30 26.50
N ILE A 221 -21.37 4.34 25.85
CA ILE A 221 -19.95 4.66 25.94
C ILE A 221 -19.73 5.33 27.29
N PRO A 222 -18.92 4.75 28.18
CA PRO A 222 -18.67 5.37 29.47
C PRO A 222 -18.19 6.82 29.27
N ARG A 223 -18.78 7.78 30.01
CA ARG A 223 -18.44 9.23 29.92
C ARG A 223 -16.94 9.56 30.03
N ARG A 224 -16.13 8.61 30.50
CA ARG A 224 -14.67 8.74 30.62
C ARG A 224 -13.92 8.51 29.33
N ILE A 225 -14.52 7.87 28.31
CA ILE A 225 -13.86 7.62 27.02
C ILE A 225 -13.87 8.90 26.21
N LYS A 226 -12.70 9.35 25.78
CA LYS A 226 -12.58 10.53 24.92
C LYS A 226 -12.73 10.16 23.45
N PRO A 227 -13.35 11.02 22.63
CA PRO A 227 -13.55 10.76 21.21
C PRO A 227 -12.22 10.78 20.43
N ILE A 228 -12.28 10.26 19.22
CA ILE A 228 -11.27 10.49 18.19
C ILE A 228 -11.49 11.91 17.68
N GLU A 229 -10.46 12.77 17.77
CA GLU A 229 -10.55 14.18 17.36
C GLU A 229 -10.42 14.36 15.86
N SER A 230 -9.45 13.65 15.27
CA SER A 230 -9.16 13.76 13.84
C SER A 230 -8.52 12.49 13.28
N ILE A 231 -8.78 12.25 12.00
CA ILE A 231 -8.15 11.19 11.21
C ILE A 231 -7.62 11.80 9.93
N VAL A 232 -6.46 11.34 9.50
CA VAL A 232 -5.94 11.56 8.15
C VAL A 232 -5.66 10.21 7.50
N ASN A 233 -6.17 10.00 6.30
CA ASN A 233 -5.76 8.90 5.43
C ASN A 233 -4.62 9.41 4.55
N ILE A 234 -3.39 9.13 4.97
CA ILE A 234 -2.21 9.77 4.38
C ILE A 234 -2.01 9.38 2.90
N HIS A 235 -2.41 8.18 2.53
CA HIS A 235 -2.37 7.69 1.16
C HIS A 235 -3.72 7.82 0.42
N GLY A 236 -4.59 8.74 0.89
CA GLY A 236 -5.95 8.85 0.37
C GLY A 236 -6.89 7.78 0.93
N ASP A 237 -8.09 7.73 0.38
CA ASP A 237 -9.13 6.77 0.74
C ASP A 237 -9.55 5.93 -0.47
N PHE A 238 -10.57 5.08 -0.31
CA PHE A 238 -11.07 4.24 -1.39
C PHE A 238 -11.60 5.03 -2.60
N LYS A 239 -11.96 6.30 -2.47
CA LYS A 239 -12.41 7.15 -3.59
C LYS A 239 -11.23 7.65 -4.41
N ASN A 240 -10.12 7.95 -3.73
CA ASN A 240 -8.90 8.48 -4.33
C ASN A 240 -7.67 7.83 -3.68
N PRO A 241 -7.44 6.52 -3.86
CA PRO A 241 -6.27 5.86 -3.30
C PRO A 241 -5.01 6.32 -4.02
N ILE A 242 -3.93 6.50 -3.30
CA ILE A 242 -2.63 6.93 -3.83
C ILE A 242 -1.64 5.80 -3.69
N PHE A 243 -1.30 5.19 -4.82
CA PHE A 243 -0.15 4.30 -4.95
C PHE A 243 1.05 5.13 -5.40
N GLY A 244 2.22 4.73 -4.99
CA GLY A 244 3.42 5.42 -5.40
C GLY A 244 4.65 4.84 -4.77
N ILE A 245 5.78 5.35 -5.18
CA ILE A 245 7.10 4.94 -4.73
C ILE A 245 7.63 5.90 -3.68
N ASP A 246 8.59 5.43 -2.90
CA ASP A 246 9.34 6.31 -2.01
C ASP A 246 10.18 7.31 -2.83
N SER A 247 10.15 8.58 -2.41
CA SER A 247 10.86 9.67 -3.07
C SER A 247 12.38 9.57 -2.99
N HIS A 248 12.93 8.90 -1.99
CA HIS A 248 14.37 8.90 -1.71
C HIS A 248 15.26 8.27 -2.81
N ASN A 249 14.70 7.40 -3.65
CA ASN A 249 15.43 6.68 -4.69
C ASN A 249 14.85 6.90 -6.10
N SER A 250 14.01 7.91 -6.30
CA SER A 250 13.40 8.15 -7.60
C SER A 250 14.25 9.07 -8.46
N GLU A 251 14.43 8.69 -9.75
CA GLU A 251 14.98 9.58 -10.76
C GLU A 251 14.01 10.77 -10.98
N GLU A 252 14.53 11.95 -11.29
CA GLU A 252 13.74 13.19 -11.46
C GLU A 252 12.54 13.01 -12.40
N GLN A 253 12.71 12.27 -13.49
CA GLN A 253 11.64 12.01 -14.45
C GLN A 253 10.46 11.20 -13.89
N PHE A 254 10.64 10.48 -12.76
CA PHE A 254 9.60 9.69 -12.10
C PHE A 254 9.03 10.35 -10.83
N GLN A 255 9.37 11.58 -10.55
CA GLN A 255 8.93 12.32 -9.37
C GLN A 255 7.39 12.33 -9.21
N ASN A 256 6.66 12.50 -10.33
CA ASN A 256 5.20 12.49 -10.32
C ASN A 256 4.58 11.15 -9.89
N PHE A 257 5.35 10.06 -9.91
CA PHE A 257 4.92 8.75 -9.42
C PHE A 257 5.26 8.51 -7.95
N THR A 258 5.92 9.45 -7.27
CA THR A 258 6.23 9.32 -5.85
C THR A 258 5.00 9.59 -5.00
N LYS A 259 4.87 8.88 -3.87
CA LYS A 259 3.80 9.11 -2.88
C LYS A 259 3.76 10.56 -2.44
N THR A 260 4.92 11.12 -2.09
CA THR A 260 5.03 12.50 -1.59
C THR A 260 4.51 13.52 -2.60
N SER A 261 4.91 13.42 -3.86
CA SER A 261 4.42 14.34 -4.92
C SER A 261 2.91 14.18 -5.12
N ARG A 262 2.40 12.96 -5.11
CA ARG A 262 0.98 12.69 -5.32
C ARG A 262 0.11 13.11 -4.14
N ILE A 263 0.59 12.95 -2.92
CA ILE A 263 -0.07 13.44 -1.69
C ILE A 263 -0.17 14.96 -1.73
N LEU A 264 0.94 15.64 -2.10
CA LEU A 264 0.96 17.09 -2.23
C LEU A 264 -0.03 17.58 -3.31
N ASN A 265 -0.05 16.94 -4.47
CA ASN A 265 -0.93 17.32 -5.57
C ASN A 265 -2.43 17.10 -5.26
N ASN A 266 -2.76 16.10 -4.43
CA ASN A 266 -4.13 15.72 -4.11
C ASN A 266 -4.64 16.32 -2.77
N ASP A 267 -3.79 17.07 -2.05
CA ASP A 267 -4.10 17.68 -0.74
C ASP A 267 -4.76 16.71 0.25
N THR A 268 -4.24 15.48 0.31
CA THR A 268 -4.86 14.41 1.11
C THR A 268 -4.77 14.64 2.62
N ILE A 269 -3.81 15.45 3.06
CA ILE A 269 -3.60 15.76 4.48
C ILE A 269 -4.61 16.78 4.98
N GLY A 270 -5.05 17.70 4.12
CA GLY A 270 -6.04 18.73 4.46
C GLY A 270 -5.67 19.49 5.73
N ASN A 271 -6.62 19.64 6.65
CA ASN A 271 -6.46 20.38 7.91
C ASN A 271 -6.01 19.50 9.08
N PHE A 272 -5.40 18.33 8.83
CA PHE A 272 -4.89 17.49 9.92
C PHE A 272 -3.67 18.13 10.58
N GLU A 273 -3.74 18.29 11.88
CA GLU A 273 -2.64 18.82 12.70
C GLU A 273 -2.15 17.77 13.69
N LEU A 274 -0.84 17.57 13.76
CA LEU A 274 -0.23 16.74 14.80
C LEU A 274 -0.49 17.34 16.19
N SER A 275 -0.55 16.46 17.20
CA SER A 275 -0.55 16.89 18.59
C SER A 275 0.74 17.64 18.91
N LYS A 276 0.65 18.67 19.73
CA LYS A 276 1.87 19.33 20.21
C LYS A 276 2.70 18.37 21.08
N PRO A 277 4.04 18.38 21.00
CA PRO A 277 4.89 17.45 21.73
C PRO A 277 4.59 17.35 23.22
N GLU A 278 4.31 18.47 23.88
CA GLU A 278 4.01 18.54 25.32
C GLU A 278 2.63 17.93 25.71
N LYS A 279 1.74 17.71 24.74
CA LYS A 279 0.44 17.10 24.95
C LYS A 279 0.42 15.61 24.68
N LEU A 280 1.34 15.13 23.82
CA LEU A 280 1.37 13.74 23.40
C LEU A 280 2.00 12.85 24.49
N GLY A 281 1.30 11.81 24.88
CA GLY A 281 1.80 10.82 25.83
C GLY A 281 2.27 9.53 25.18
N THR A 282 1.61 9.13 24.09
CA THR A 282 1.85 7.81 23.49
C THR A 282 1.62 7.84 21.99
N ILE A 283 2.47 7.12 21.26
CA ILE A 283 2.26 6.76 19.85
C ILE A 283 1.98 5.25 19.79
N ASN A 284 0.83 4.89 19.26
CA ASN A 284 0.37 3.51 19.12
C ASN A 284 0.42 3.10 17.64
N PHE A 285 1.26 2.13 17.31
CA PHE A 285 1.34 1.55 15.97
C PHE A 285 0.52 0.26 15.95
N PHE A 286 -0.41 0.12 15.02
CA PHE A 286 -1.17 -1.12 14.86
C PHE A 286 -1.30 -1.56 13.40
N GLY A 287 -0.83 -2.78 13.14
CA GLY A 287 -0.99 -3.42 11.85
C GLY A 287 -0.16 -2.82 10.71
N HIS A 288 0.78 -1.93 11.02
CA HIS A 288 1.70 -1.38 10.03
C HIS A 288 2.94 -2.27 9.89
N SER A 289 3.39 -2.51 8.66
CA SER A 289 4.58 -3.33 8.38
C SER A 289 5.89 -2.69 8.83
N LEU A 290 5.89 -1.38 9.09
CA LEU A 290 7.08 -0.56 9.41
C LEU A 290 8.18 -0.68 8.34
N SER A 291 7.77 -0.86 7.08
CA SER A 291 8.68 -1.06 5.96
C SER A 291 9.39 0.22 5.53
N GLU A 292 10.42 0.05 4.72
CA GLU A 292 11.22 1.18 4.20
C GLU A 292 10.40 2.12 3.31
N ALA A 293 9.34 1.65 2.68
CA ALA A 293 8.49 2.48 1.82
C ALA A 293 7.81 3.66 2.54
N ASP A 294 7.58 3.52 3.85
CA ASP A 294 6.93 4.55 4.66
C ASP A 294 7.87 5.10 5.77
N TYR A 295 9.14 4.75 5.70
CA TYR A 295 10.12 5.10 6.74
C TYR A 295 10.26 6.60 6.96
N SER A 296 10.20 7.40 5.89
CA SER A 296 10.31 8.85 5.95
C SER A 296 9.22 9.51 6.82
N TYR A 297 8.01 8.95 6.82
CA TYR A 297 6.93 9.42 7.71
C TYR A 297 7.26 9.16 9.17
N PHE A 298 7.79 7.97 9.49
CA PHE A 298 8.16 7.63 10.87
C PHE A 298 9.35 8.44 11.35
N GLN A 299 10.34 8.65 10.48
CA GLN A 299 11.47 9.53 10.79
C GLN A 299 10.98 10.94 11.11
N SER A 300 10.15 11.54 10.25
CA SER A 300 9.61 12.88 10.46
C SER A 300 8.81 13.00 11.75
N LEU A 301 8.01 11.98 12.11
CA LEU A 301 7.27 11.93 13.37
C LEU A 301 8.22 11.83 14.58
N PHE A 302 9.25 10.99 14.48
CA PHE A 302 10.21 10.79 15.57
C PHE A 302 11.07 12.04 15.80
N ASP A 303 11.43 12.75 14.73
CA ASP A 303 12.14 14.02 14.81
C ASP A 303 11.24 15.11 15.42
N TYR A 304 10.00 15.24 14.94
CA TYR A 304 9.05 16.22 15.47
C TYR A 304 8.77 16.06 16.98
N TYR A 305 8.70 14.83 17.45
CA TYR A 305 8.44 14.51 18.84
C TYR A 305 9.69 14.30 19.69
N ASP A 306 10.87 14.50 19.14
CA ASP A 306 12.17 14.24 19.78
C ASP A 306 12.15 12.92 20.59
N ILE A 307 11.93 11.81 19.89
CA ILE A 307 11.74 10.52 20.55
C ILE A 307 12.94 10.13 21.42
N TYR A 308 14.13 10.63 21.12
CA TYR A 308 15.30 10.36 21.96
C TYR A 308 15.18 11.01 23.34
N SER A 309 14.75 12.29 23.44
CA SER A 309 14.76 13.08 24.67
C SER A 309 13.40 13.21 25.35
N SER A 310 12.31 13.01 24.62
CA SER A 310 10.94 13.12 25.16
C SER A 310 10.59 11.97 26.12
N ASN A 311 9.45 12.09 26.80
CA ASN A 311 8.87 11.01 27.62
C ASN A 311 7.76 10.22 26.89
N ILE A 312 7.62 10.40 25.60
CA ILE A 312 6.60 9.77 24.79
C ILE A 312 6.83 8.26 24.74
N LYS A 313 5.77 7.49 24.92
CA LYS A 313 5.80 6.02 24.84
C LYS A 313 5.46 5.54 23.43
N LEU A 314 6.13 4.50 23.00
CA LEU A 314 5.90 3.82 21.72
C LEU A 314 5.32 2.44 21.97
N ASN A 315 4.09 2.21 21.57
CA ASN A 315 3.41 0.93 21.66
C ASN A 315 3.26 0.33 20.27
N PHE A 316 3.74 -0.90 20.08
CA PHE A 316 3.60 -1.65 18.85
C PHE A 316 2.61 -2.78 19.09
N MET A 317 1.40 -2.57 18.57
CA MET A 317 0.26 -3.46 18.79
C MET A 317 0.20 -4.52 17.70
N TYR A 318 -0.06 -5.77 18.10
CA TYR A 318 -0.21 -6.89 17.18
C TYR A 318 -1.36 -7.82 17.63
N SER A 319 -1.91 -8.58 16.67
CA SER A 319 -2.89 -9.65 16.91
C SER A 319 -2.36 -10.98 16.43
N GLU A 320 -2.83 -12.06 17.04
CA GLU A 320 -2.46 -13.44 16.69
C GLU A 320 -3.30 -13.90 15.49
N TYR A 321 -2.83 -13.66 14.27
CA TYR A 321 -3.55 -13.98 13.04
C TYR A 321 -3.28 -15.41 12.51
N ASP A 322 -2.17 -16.03 12.91
CA ASP A 322 -1.79 -17.37 12.50
C ASP A 322 -2.10 -18.38 13.60
N LYS A 323 -3.15 -19.19 13.40
CA LYS A 323 -3.57 -20.21 14.36
C LYS A 323 -2.55 -21.34 14.54
N ASN A 324 -1.66 -21.54 13.56
CA ASN A 324 -0.65 -22.59 13.59
C ASN A 324 0.65 -22.13 14.25
N ASP A 325 0.92 -20.81 14.27
CA ASP A 325 2.08 -20.21 14.93
C ASP A 325 1.67 -18.92 15.65
N LEU A 326 1.20 -19.06 16.89
CA LEU A 326 0.77 -17.93 17.74
C LEU A 326 1.92 -16.97 18.09
N THR A 327 3.17 -17.36 17.87
CA THR A 327 4.34 -16.51 18.13
C THR A 327 4.76 -15.69 16.90
N ARG A 328 4.27 -16.02 15.72
CA ARG A 328 4.68 -15.43 14.46
C ARG A 328 4.46 -13.93 14.43
N ALA A 329 3.26 -13.47 14.74
CA ALA A 329 2.92 -12.05 14.73
C ALA A 329 3.81 -11.24 15.69
N LYS A 330 4.07 -11.78 16.90
CA LYS A 330 4.97 -11.14 17.87
C LYS A 330 6.40 -11.06 17.32
N ARG A 331 6.91 -12.14 16.73
CA ARG A 331 8.27 -12.20 16.16
C ARG A 331 8.44 -11.24 14.99
N GLU A 332 7.47 -11.18 14.08
CA GLU A 332 7.48 -10.24 12.95
C GLU A 332 7.45 -8.79 13.44
N THR A 333 6.56 -8.46 14.38
CA THR A 333 6.49 -7.11 14.96
C THR A 333 7.81 -6.75 15.66
N HIS A 334 8.37 -7.65 16.46
CA HIS A 334 9.66 -7.44 17.12
C HIS A 334 10.76 -7.09 16.10
N ASN A 335 10.91 -7.91 15.05
CA ASN A 335 11.96 -7.71 14.05
C ASN A 335 11.81 -6.37 13.33
N ASN A 336 10.58 -5.99 12.98
CA ASN A 336 10.28 -4.73 12.31
C ASN A 336 10.56 -3.53 13.21
N VAL A 337 10.23 -3.62 14.50
CA VAL A 337 10.52 -2.57 15.49
C VAL A 337 12.03 -2.41 15.69
N VAL A 338 12.76 -3.50 15.83
CA VAL A 338 14.23 -3.45 15.96
C VAL A 338 14.85 -2.78 14.73
N LYS A 339 14.40 -3.15 13.53
CA LYS A 339 14.86 -2.54 12.27
C LYS A 339 14.54 -1.05 12.21
N LEU A 340 13.30 -0.66 12.55
CA LEU A 340 12.87 0.74 12.57
C LEU A 340 13.72 1.59 13.52
N MET A 341 13.91 1.12 14.76
CA MET A 341 14.70 1.84 15.75
C MET A 341 16.18 1.94 15.38
N LYS A 342 16.73 0.89 14.76
CA LYS A 342 18.11 0.91 14.25
C LYS A 342 18.25 1.94 13.13
N ASN A 343 17.37 1.90 12.13
CA ASN A 343 17.39 2.83 11.00
C ASN A 343 17.27 4.29 11.47
N TYR A 344 16.39 4.56 12.43
CA TYR A 344 16.25 5.89 13.01
C TYR A 344 17.49 6.30 13.81
N GLY A 345 18.04 5.41 14.64
CA GLY A 345 19.26 5.66 15.39
C GLY A 345 20.46 6.00 14.49
N GLU A 346 20.58 5.37 13.33
CA GLU A 346 21.62 5.67 12.34
C GLU A 346 21.51 7.09 11.75
N LYS A 347 20.34 7.72 11.82
CA LYS A 347 20.12 9.10 11.34
C LYS A 347 20.39 10.17 12.38
N LEU A 348 20.42 9.83 13.67
CA LEU A 348 20.73 10.78 14.73
C LEU A 348 22.15 11.34 14.55
N GLU A 349 22.32 12.65 14.81
CA GLU A 349 23.62 13.33 14.70
C GLU A 349 24.67 12.66 15.59
N ASN A 350 24.32 12.39 16.83
CA ASN A 350 25.18 11.67 17.76
C ASN A 350 25.04 10.15 17.54
N LYS A 351 26.01 9.56 16.86
CA LYS A 351 26.00 8.12 16.50
C LYS A 351 26.00 7.18 17.70
N ASP A 352 26.59 7.55 18.81
CA ASP A 352 26.60 6.70 20.02
C ASP A 352 25.22 6.72 20.69
N LYS A 353 24.57 7.88 20.74
CA LYS A 353 23.17 7.97 21.15
C LYS A 353 22.28 7.12 20.25
N GLY A 354 22.49 7.19 18.94
CA GLY A 354 21.73 6.43 17.96
C GLY A 354 21.86 4.92 18.13
N LYS A 355 23.08 4.41 18.32
CA LYS A 355 23.33 2.99 18.57
C LYS A 355 22.61 2.48 19.82
N ASN A 356 22.47 3.31 20.83
CA ASN A 356 21.87 2.96 22.12
C ASN A 356 20.38 3.32 22.24
N LEU A 357 19.76 3.86 21.19
CA LEU A 357 18.37 4.33 21.22
C LEU A 357 17.41 3.28 21.74
N LEU A 358 17.43 2.08 21.17
CA LEU A 358 16.53 1.00 21.61
C LEU A 358 16.76 0.58 23.06
N HIS A 359 18.02 0.47 23.51
CA HIS A 359 18.34 0.17 24.89
C HIS A 359 17.79 1.24 25.85
N LYS A 360 17.97 2.52 25.48
CA LYS A 360 17.43 3.65 26.25
C LYS A 360 15.92 3.54 26.41
N LEU A 361 15.19 3.35 25.30
CA LEU A 361 13.72 3.26 25.31
C LEU A 361 13.22 2.06 26.14
N LEU A 362 13.95 0.93 26.12
CA LEU A 362 13.64 -0.25 26.93
C LEU A 362 13.85 0.01 28.44
N ILE A 363 14.99 0.56 28.83
CA ILE A 363 15.30 0.88 30.24
C ILE A 363 14.31 1.91 30.80
N GLU A 364 13.93 2.89 30.00
CA GLU A 364 12.94 3.92 30.36
C GLU A 364 11.49 3.40 30.30
N ASN A 365 11.27 2.14 29.94
CA ASN A 365 9.93 1.52 29.79
C ASN A 365 9.03 2.32 28.82
N ARG A 366 9.65 2.85 27.76
CA ARG A 366 8.98 3.69 26.75
C ARG A 366 8.65 2.96 25.47
N ILE A 367 9.08 1.73 25.28
CA ILE A 367 8.78 0.92 24.10
C ILE A 367 8.18 -0.43 24.52
N LYS A 368 7.05 -0.81 23.91
CA LYS A 368 6.33 -2.05 24.23
C LYS A 368 5.75 -2.73 23.02
N LEU A 369 5.73 -4.06 23.05
CA LEU A 369 4.92 -4.89 22.14
C LEU A 369 3.65 -5.29 22.88
N ILE A 370 2.48 -4.99 22.32
CA ILE A 370 1.17 -5.18 22.94
C ILE A 370 0.35 -6.17 22.12
N ASN A 371 -0.08 -7.25 22.76
CA ASN A 371 -1.00 -8.22 22.16
C ASN A 371 -2.44 -7.79 22.42
N VAL A 372 -3.14 -7.31 21.37
CA VAL A 372 -4.50 -6.81 21.51
C VAL A 372 -5.54 -7.89 21.81
N ASP A 373 -5.28 -9.14 21.43
CA ASP A 373 -6.21 -10.25 21.69
C ASP A 373 -6.21 -10.66 23.18
N LYS A 374 -5.11 -10.39 23.90
CA LYS A 374 -5.00 -10.67 25.35
C LYS A 374 -5.56 -9.52 26.19
N GLU A 375 -5.34 -8.28 25.77
CA GLU A 375 -5.87 -7.11 26.49
C GLU A 375 -7.41 -7.03 26.43
N SER A 376 -8.01 -7.41 25.30
CA SER A 376 -9.47 -7.47 25.18
C SER A 376 -10.11 -8.46 26.19
N LYS A 377 -9.46 -9.60 26.44
CA LYS A 377 -9.92 -10.61 27.41
C LYS A 377 -9.85 -10.13 28.86
N ILE A 378 -8.90 -9.26 29.20
CA ILE A 378 -8.75 -8.72 30.56
C ILE A 378 -9.88 -7.70 30.84
N THR A 379 -10.24 -6.90 29.86
CA THR A 379 -11.33 -5.92 29.98
C THR A 379 -12.72 -6.59 30.07
N ASP A 380 -12.93 -7.69 29.37
CA ASP A 380 -14.18 -8.45 29.44
C ASP A 380 -14.35 -9.13 30.81
N ASN A 381 -13.28 -9.72 31.37
CA ASN A 381 -13.32 -10.33 32.70
C ASN A 381 -13.47 -9.30 33.85
N ALA A 382 -12.96 -8.08 33.68
CA ALA A 382 -13.14 -7.02 34.69
C ALA A 382 -14.56 -6.47 34.74
N ASN A 383 -15.35 -6.59 33.67
CA ASN A 383 -16.75 -6.16 33.63
C ASN A 383 -17.72 -7.17 34.31
N TYR A 384 -17.30 -8.41 34.55
CA TYR A 384 -18.12 -9.43 35.23
C TYR A 384 -17.88 -9.52 36.76
N SER A 385 -16.95 -8.73 37.32
CA SER A 385 -16.65 -8.72 38.75
C SER A 385 -17.32 -7.56 39.54
N PHE A 386 -18.23 -6.83 38.92
CA PHE A 386 -19.01 -5.79 39.57
C PHE A 386 -20.52 -5.97 39.27
N ILE A 387 -21.06 -7.13 39.69
CA ILE A 387 -22.49 -7.33 39.96
C ILE A 387 -22.63 -7.81 41.39
#